data_6f44a390804410f48563905e5a31dc53
#
_entry.id   6f44a390804410f48563905e5a31dc53
#
_cell.length_a   1.000
_cell.length_b   1.000
_cell.length_c   1.000
_cell.angle_alpha   90.00
_cell.angle_beta   90.00
_cell.angle_gamma   90.00
#
_symmetry.space_group_name_H-M   'P 1'
#
loop_
_entity.id
_entity.type
_entity.pdbx_description
1 polymer ?
#
loop_
_entity_poly.entity_id
_entity_poly.type
_entity_poly.pdbx_seq_one_letter_code
_entity_poly.pdbx_strand_id
1 'polypeptide(L)'
;MKFFLAILVVAFFSLYVEEVCSKEKSSKKGKGKKKQYLCPSQQSAEDLARVPANSTSNILNRLLVSYDPRIRPNFKGIPVDVAVNIFINSFGSIQETTMDYRVNIFLRQKWNDPRLKLPTDWKGSDSLTVDPTMFKCLWKPDLFFANEKNANFHDVTQENILLFIFRDGDVLVSMRLSVTLSCPLDLTLFPMDTQRCKMQLESFGYTTDDLRFIWQSGDPVQLETIALPQFDIKKEDIEYGNCTKYYKGTGYYTCVEVIFTLRRQVGFYMMGVYAPTLLIVVLSWLSFWINPDASAARVPLGIFSVLNLASECTTLAAELPKVSYVKALDVWLIACLLFGFASLVEYAVVQVMLNNPKRIEAEKAKIAKAEQAEGKGGNAAKKNTVNGTGTPVHISTLQVGETRCKKVCTSKSDLRSNDFSIVGSLPRDFELSNYDCYGKPIEVNNGLGKSQAKNNKKPPPPKPVIPSEAKRIDLYARALFPFSFLFFNVIYWSVYL
;
A
#
# COMPACT_ATOMS: atom_id res chain seq x y z
N MET A 1 -41.93 -24.45 -5.81
CA MET A 1 -40.76 -25.31 -6.13
C MET A 1 -39.42 -24.73 -5.66
N LYS A 2 -39.10 -23.45 -5.88
CA LYS A 2 -37.81 -22.85 -5.43
C LYS A 2 -37.66 -22.76 -3.91
N PHE A 3 -38.72 -22.59 -3.13
CA PHE A 3 -38.69 -22.53 -1.67
C PHE A 3 -38.43 -23.91 -1.02
N PHE A 4 -38.93 -24.95 -1.59
CA PHE A 4 -38.73 -26.34 -1.13
C PHE A 4 -37.27 -26.79 -1.36
N LEU A 5 -36.65 -26.33 -2.45
CA LEU A 5 -35.26 -26.66 -2.76
C LEU A 5 -34.28 -25.95 -1.78
N ALA A 6 -34.60 -24.73 -1.40
CA ALA A 6 -33.80 -23.97 -0.42
C ALA A 6 -33.85 -24.60 0.98
N ILE A 7 -35.01 -25.11 1.41
CA ILE A 7 -35.16 -25.79 2.69
C ILE A 7 -34.41 -27.12 2.70
N LEU A 8 -34.44 -27.87 1.58
CA LEU A 8 -33.69 -29.11 1.44
C LEU A 8 -32.16 -28.88 1.46
N VAL A 9 -31.67 -27.81 0.84
CA VAL A 9 -30.25 -27.48 0.86
C VAL A 9 -29.79 -27.06 2.27
N VAL A 10 -30.60 -26.31 3.01
CA VAL A 10 -30.28 -25.93 4.40
C VAL A 10 -30.32 -27.15 5.32
N ALA A 11 -31.29 -28.05 5.15
CA ALA A 11 -31.37 -29.30 5.91
C ALA A 11 -30.19 -30.25 5.61
N PHE A 12 -29.76 -30.34 4.35
CA PHE A 12 -28.59 -31.13 3.97
C PHE A 12 -27.29 -30.51 4.53
N PHE A 13 -27.18 -29.18 4.58
CA PHE A 13 -26.01 -28.50 5.17
C PHE A 13 -25.95 -28.67 6.67
N SER A 14 -27.09 -28.65 7.39
CA SER A 14 -27.13 -28.89 8.83
C SER A 14 -26.75 -30.34 9.19
N LEU A 15 -27.23 -31.32 8.44
CA LEU A 15 -26.86 -32.74 8.62
C LEU A 15 -25.37 -32.99 8.32
N TYR A 16 -24.81 -32.31 7.29
CA TYR A 16 -23.39 -32.43 6.97
C TYR A 16 -22.50 -31.79 8.03
N VAL A 17 -22.91 -30.67 8.63
CA VAL A 17 -22.21 -30.01 9.72
C VAL A 17 -22.24 -30.86 11.01
N GLU A 18 -23.36 -31.53 11.32
CA GLU A 18 -23.44 -32.45 12.45
C GLU A 18 -22.55 -33.70 12.27
N GLU A 19 -22.45 -34.24 11.04
CA GLU A 19 -21.60 -35.40 10.76
C GLU A 19 -20.10 -35.03 10.80
N VAL A 20 -19.71 -33.85 10.34
CA VAL A 20 -18.34 -33.33 10.47
C VAL A 20 -17.98 -33.03 11.92
N CYS A 21 -18.90 -32.45 12.70
CA CYS A 21 -18.67 -32.13 14.11
C CYS A 21 -18.62 -33.41 14.99
N SER A 22 -19.33 -34.49 14.62
CA SER A 22 -19.27 -35.76 15.31
C SER A 22 -17.98 -36.55 15.02
N LYS A 23 -17.44 -36.43 13.78
CA LYS A 23 -16.13 -37.02 13.41
C LYS A 23 -14.97 -36.32 14.10
N GLU A 24 -15.06 -34.98 14.35
CA GLU A 24 -14.04 -34.27 15.12
C GLU A 24 -14.02 -34.65 16.61
N LYS A 25 -15.16 -34.98 17.19
CA LYS A 25 -15.23 -35.48 18.58
C LYS A 25 -14.68 -36.89 18.75
N SER A 26 -14.73 -37.72 17.69
CA SER A 26 -14.17 -39.09 17.74
C SER A 26 -12.65 -39.14 17.57
N SER A 27 -12.06 -38.13 16.88
CA SER A 27 -10.60 -38.06 16.66
C SER A 27 -9.79 -37.60 17.89
N LYS A 28 -10.45 -37.12 18.97
CA LYS A 28 -9.75 -36.62 20.17
C LYS A 28 -9.44 -37.69 21.25
N LYS A 29 -9.77 -38.96 21.01
CA LYS A 29 -9.39 -40.06 21.92
C LYS A 29 -8.15 -40.79 21.40
N GLY A 30 -6.97 -40.18 21.54
CA GLY A 30 -5.71 -40.86 21.19
C GLY A 30 -4.47 -39.99 21.27
N LYS A 31 -4.51 -38.84 21.97
CA LYS A 31 -3.25 -38.15 22.33
C LYS A 31 -2.57 -38.95 23.44
N GLY A 32 -1.64 -39.82 23.04
CA GLY A 32 -0.69 -40.40 23.99
C GLY A 32 -0.09 -39.25 24.81
N LYS A 33 -0.22 -39.31 26.12
CA LYS A 33 0.45 -38.39 27.04
C LYS A 33 1.93 -38.42 26.68
N LYS A 34 2.45 -37.41 25.96
CA LYS A 34 3.89 -37.20 25.87
C LYS A 34 4.38 -37.15 27.29
N LYS A 35 5.26 -38.09 27.69
CA LYS A 35 5.90 -38.08 29.02
C LYS A 35 6.52 -36.68 29.16
N GLN A 36 5.95 -35.87 30.02
CA GLN A 36 6.45 -34.54 30.31
C GLN A 36 7.80 -34.74 31.03
N TYR A 37 8.86 -34.11 30.49
CA TYR A 37 10.16 -34.18 31.16
C TYR A 37 10.04 -33.58 32.55
N LEU A 38 10.44 -34.35 33.56
CA LEU A 38 10.38 -33.95 34.96
C LEU A 38 11.78 -33.49 35.38
N CYS A 39 11.87 -32.31 35.99
CA CYS A 39 13.16 -31.78 36.46
C CYS A 39 13.77 -32.69 37.54
N PRO A 40 15.11 -32.81 37.60
CA PRO A 40 15.77 -33.68 38.60
C PRO A 40 15.37 -33.41 40.04
N SER A 41 15.06 -32.16 40.42
CA SER A 41 14.52 -31.79 41.73
C SER A 41 13.11 -32.36 42.03
N GLN A 42 12.41 -32.87 41.01
CA GLN A 42 11.05 -33.42 41.08
C GLN A 42 11.04 -34.94 40.85
N GLN A 43 12.19 -35.57 40.56
CA GLN A 43 12.34 -37.00 40.33
C GLN A 43 12.51 -37.75 41.64
N SER A 44 12.09 -39.04 41.69
CA SER A 44 12.32 -39.88 42.82
C SER A 44 13.81 -40.23 43.01
N ALA A 45 14.23 -40.49 44.25
CA ALA A 45 15.61 -40.92 44.53
C ALA A 45 15.98 -42.23 43.77
N GLU A 46 15.00 -43.11 43.55
CA GLU A 46 15.19 -44.34 42.79
C GLU A 46 15.48 -44.11 41.30
N ASP A 47 14.78 -43.14 40.68
CA ASP A 47 15.01 -42.81 39.29
C ASP A 47 16.38 -42.14 39.06
N LEU A 48 16.80 -41.31 40.02
CA LEU A 48 18.13 -40.68 39.99
C LEU A 48 19.25 -41.72 40.22
N ALA A 49 19.03 -42.74 41.06
CA ALA A 49 20.00 -43.81 41.33
C ALA A 49 20.23 -44.74 40.11
N ARG A 50 19.31 -44.80 39.15
CA ARG A 50 19.46 -45.59 37.91
C ARG A 50 20.47 -44.99 36.93
N VAL A 51 20.88 -43.73 37.13
CA VAL A 51 21.84 -43.04 36.24
C VAL A 51 23.27 -43.43 36.66
N PRO A 52 24.16 -43.90 35.75
CA PRO A 52 25.52 -44.30 36.09
C PRO A 52 26.30 -43.17 36.77
N ALA A 53 27.00 -43.51 37.87
CA ALA A 53 27.64 -42.53 38.75
C ALA A 53 28.66 -41.61 38.07
N ASN A 54 29.35 -42.10 37.02
CA ASN A 54 30.38 -41.32 36.28
C ASN A 54 29.85 -40.72 34.95
N SER A 55 28.53 -40.69 34.73
CA SER A 55 27.97 -40.13 33.52
C SER A 55 27.76 -38.60 33.63
N THR A 56 27.87 -37.90 32.49
CA THR A 56 27.52 -36.46 32.39
C THR A 56 26.12 -36.20 32.91
N SER A 57 25.17 -37.10 32.66
CA SER A 57 23.79 -37.01 33.14
C SER A 57 23.73 -37.03 34.68
N ASN A 58 24.58 -37.82 35.36
CA ASN A 58 24.61 -37.81 36.84
C ASN A 58 25.15 -36.49 37.39
N ILE A 59 26.18 -35.93 36.76
CA ILE A 59 26.73 -34.63 37.18
C ILE A 59 25.64 -33.55 37.06
N LEU A 60 24.93 -33.51 35.91
CA LEU A 60 23.81 -32.59 35.73
C LEU A 60 22.68 -32.79 36.74
N ASN A 61 22.31 -34.03 37.00
CA ASN A 61 21.30 -34.35 38.03
C ASN A 61 21.75 -33.89 39.41
N ARG A 62 23.00 -34.12 39.82
CA ARG A 62 23.56 -33.64 41.08
C ARG A 62 23.48 -32.14 41.26
N LEU A 63 23.75 -31.37 40.18
CA LEU A 63 23.63 -29.91 40.17
C LEU A 63 22.19 -29.44 40.37
N LEU A 64 21.21 -30.19 39.85
CA LEU A 64 19.83 -29.76 39.80
C LEU A 64 18.92 -30.39 40.88
N VAL A 65 19.36 -31.38 41.62
CA VAL A 65 18.57 -32.01 42.71
C VAL A 65 18.22 -31.00 43.79
N SER A 66 19.17 -30.17 44.21
CA SER A 66 18.96 -29.14 45.24
C SER A 66 18.67 -27.75 44.66
N TYR A 67 18.47 -27.65 43.35
CA TYR A 67 18.30 -26.37 42.67
C TYR A 67 16.82 -25.95 42.68
N ASP A 68 16.55 -24.74 43.18
CA ASP A 68 15.21 -24.14 43.10
C ASP A 68 15.18 -23.08 42.01
N PRO A 69 14.45 -23.32 40.90
CA PRO A 69 14.35 -22.36 39.80
C PRO A 69 13.50 -21.11 40.11
N ARG A 70 12.76 -21.11 41.21
CA ARG A 70 11.90 -19.99 41.62
C ARG A 70 12.69 -18.86 42.28
N ILE A 71 13.90 -19.17 42.78
CA ILE A 71 14.73 -18.22 43.50
C ILE A 71 15.86 -17.76 42.59
N ARG A 72 16.04 -16.42 42.48
CA ARG A 72 17.14 -15.84 41.69
C ARG A 72 18.51 -16.22 42.30
N PRO A 73 19.58 -16.24 41.47
CA PRO A 73 20.95 -16.30 41.99
C PRO A 73 21.21 -15.13 42.98
N ASN A 74 22.02 -15.36 43.97
CA ASN A 74 22.41 -14.35 44.98
C ASN A 74 21.24 -13.64 45.67
N PHE A 75 20.16 -14.36 46.01
CA PHE A 75 18.89 -13.80 46.52
C PHE A 75 19.03 -12.80 47.67
N LYS A 76 20.02 -12.95 48.52
CA LYS A 76 20.30 -12.05 49.67
C LYS A 76 21.49 -11.11 49.42
N GLY A 77 21.98 -11.03 48.19
CA GLY A 77 23.21 -10.29 47.84
C GLY A 77 22.97 -9.25 46.76
N ILE A 78 24.03 -9.01 46.00
CA ILE A 78 24.06 -8.09 44.88
C ILE A 78 23.06 -8.46 43.78
N PRO A 79 22.57 -7.50 42.98
CA PRO A 79 21.74 -7.77 41.81
C PRO A 79 22.44 -8.74 40.84
N VAL A 80 21.62 -9.48 40.11
CA VAL A 80 22.14 -10.37 39.04
C VAL A 80 22.35 -9.53 37.78
N ASP A 81 23.61 -9.43 37.34
CA ASP A 81 23.93 -8.80 36.04
C ASP A 81 23.71 -9.83 34.92
N VAL A 82 22.88 -9.49 33.97
CA VAL A 82 22.58 -10.28 32.78
C VAL A 82 23.13 -9.56 31.54
N ALA A 83 24.18 -10.11 30.96
CA ALA A 83 24.74 -9.60 29.72
C ALA A 83 23.85 -10.01 28.53
N VAL A 84 23.37 -9.02 27.80
CA VAL A 84 22.49 -9.19 26.63
C VAL A 84 23.29 -8.98 25.35
N ASN A 85 23.09 -9.87 24.39
CA ASN A 85 23.60 -9.74 23.05
C ASN A 85 22.52 -10.11 22.05
N ILE A 86 22.42 -9.39 20.95
CA ILE A 86 21.41 -9.59 19.91
C ILE A 86 22.12 -9.74 18.56
N PHE A 87 21.80 -10.82 17.87
CA PHE A 87 22.15 -11.00 16.48
C PHE A 87 20.88 -10.91 15.64
N ILE A 88 20.81 -9.93 14.73
CA ILE A 88 19.67 -9.71 13.85
C ILE A 88 19.90 -10.52 12.57
N ASN A 89 19.14 -11.62 12.47
CA ASN A 89 19.21 -12.55 11.35
C ASN A 89 18.46 -12.05 10.12
N SER A 90 17.28 -11.45 10.32
CA SER A 90 16.50 -10.83 9.27
C SER A 90 15.65 -9.70 9.79
N PHE A 91 15.52 -8.69 8.99
CA PHE A 91 14.63 -7.57 9.21
C PHE A 91 13.46 -7.70 8.22
N GLY A 92 12.23 -7.75 8.71
CA GLY A 92 11.04 -7.87 7.88
C GLY A 92 10.57 -6.51 7.35
N SER A 93 9.44 -6.51 6.65
CA SER A 93 8.84 -5.28 6.17
C SER A 93 8.40 -4.40 7.33
N ILE A 94 8.64 -3.11 7.19
CA ILE A 94 8.07 -2.07 8.04
C ILE A 94 6.67 -1.81 7.50
N GLN A 95 5.68 -1.87 8.39
CA GLN A 95 4.27 -1.69 8.05
C GLN A 95 3.82 -0.30 8.50
N GLU A 96 3.66 0.61 7.56
CA GLU A 96 3.22 1.97 7.85
C GLU A 96 1.79 1.99 8.41
N THR A 97 0.89 1.16 7.86
CA THR A 97 -0.52 1.09 8.26
C THR A 97 -0.72 0.67 9.71
N THR A 98 0.09 -0.27 10.20
CA THR A 98 0.03 -0.80 11.56
C THR A 98 1.06 -0.17 12.48
N MET A 99 1.98 0.66 11.95
CA MET A 99 3.09 1.29 12.68
C MET A 99 3.90 0.26 13.47
N ASP A 100 4.38 -0.78 12.78
CA ASP A 100 5.20 -1.83 13.35
C ASP A 100 6.22 -2.38 12.37
N TYR A 101 7.19 -3.11 12.89
CA TYR A 101 8.19 -3.82 12.12
C TYR A 101 8.47 -5.19 12.72
N ARG A 102 8.84 -6.13 11.88
CA ARG A 102 9.12 -7.50 12.28
C ARG A 102 10.60 -7.79 12.15
N VAL A 103 11.17 -8.40 13.18
CA VAL A 103 12.56 -8.86 13.19
C VAL A 103 12.65 -10.32 13.61
N ASN A 104 13.63 -11.02 13.06
CA ASN A 104 14.03 -12.35 13.46
C ASN A 104 15.42 -12.24 14.07
N ILE A 105 15.53 -12.56 15.35
CA ILE A 105 16.74 -12.34 16.13
C ILE A 105 17.20 -13.63 16.83
N PHE A 106 18.50 -13.71 17.10
CA PHE A 106 19.04 -14.58 18.12
C PHE A 106 19.30 -13.70 19.35
N LEU A 107 18.50 -13.92 20.39
CA LEU A 107 18.67 -13.26 21.69
C LEU A 107 19.55 -14.14 22.56
N ARG A 108 20.69 -13.59 22.98
CA ARG A 108 21.66 -14.24 23.86
C ARG A 108 21.64 -13.54 25.21
N GLN A 109 21.55 -14.33 26.26
CA GLN A 109 21.58 -13.86 27.65
C GLN A 109 22.64 -14.65 28.39
N LYS A 110 23.56 -13.97 29.08
CA LYS A 110 24.60 -14.58 29.88
C LYS A 110 24.54 -14.01 31.30
N TRP A 111 24.47 -14.90 32.29
CA TRP A 111 24.49 -14.53 33.70
C TRP A 111 25.28 -15.55 34.53
N ASN A 112 25.68 -15.20 35.73
CA ASN A 112 26.36 -16.11 36.66
C ASN A 112 25.39 -16.67 37.67
N ASP A 113 25.37 -18.01 37.83
CA ASP A 113 24.65 -18.71 38.90
C ASP A 113 25.61 -19.59 39.67
N PRO A 114 26.04 -19.17 40.88
CA PRO A 114 27.00 -19.94 41.70
C PRO A 114 26.54 -21.33 42.06
N ARG A 115 25.24 -21.62 41.97
CA ARG A 115 24.65 -22.95 42.25
C ARG A 115 24.93 -23.97 41.16
N LEU A 116 25.30 -23.49 39.96
CA LEU A 116 25.54 -24.29 38.75
C LEU A 116 27.03 -24.49 38.47
N LYS A 117 27.93 -24.23 39.41
CA LYS A 117 29.36 -24.50 39.26
C LYS A 117 29.61 -25.97 39.04
N LEU A 118 30.35 -26.29 37.96
CA LEU A 118 30.72 -27.66 37.69
C LEU A 118 31.74 -28.15 38.76
N PRO A 119 31.63 -29.42 39.19
CA PRO A 119 32.52 -29.95 40.20
C PRO A 119 33.98 -30.01 39.67
N THR A 120 34.95 -29.95 40.59
CA THR A 120 36.37 -29.94 40.30
C THR A 120 36.87 -31.19 39.59
N ASP A 121 36.17 -32.30 39.74
CA ASP A 121 36.44 -33.59 39.08
C ASP A 121 35.91 -33.66 37.64
N TRP A 122 35.27 -32.58 37.13
CA TRP A 122 34.84 -32.51 35.76
C TRP A 122 36.00 -32.50 34.77
N LYS A 123 36.12 -33.58 33.97
CA LYS A 123 37.17 -33.81 32.96
C LYS A 123 36.72 -33.43 31.53
N GLY A 124 35.51 -32.87 31.36
CA GLY A 124 34.99 -32.47 30.06
C GLY A 124 35.49 -31.08 29.58
N SER A 125 34.87 -30.54 28.55
CA SER A 125 35.12 -29.20 28.05
C SER A 125 34.78 -28.12 29.09
N ASP A 126 35.21 -26.88 28.86
CA ASP A 126 34.97 -25.75 29.77
C ASP A 126 33.47 -25.36 29.83
N SER A 127 32.68 -25.91 28.93
CA SER A 127 31.24 -25.74 28.94
C SER A 127 30.51 -27.07 28.75
N LEU A 128 29.34 -27.18 29.36
CA LEU A 128 28.42 -28.29 29.21
C LEU A 128 27.24 -27.83 28.36
N THR A 129 27.08 -28.42 27.15
CA THR A 129 25.89 -28.25 26.35
C THR A 129 24.74 -29.05 26.91
N VAL A 130 23.59 -28.40 27.14
CA VAL A 130 22.44 -28.99 27.77
C VAL A 130 21.23 -28.94 26.84
N ASP A 131 20.40 -29.97 26.92
CA ASP A 131 19.16 -30.02 26.11
C ASP A 131 18.21 -28.85 26.43
N PRO A 132 17.55 -28.26 25.44
CA PRO A 132 16.61 -27.15 25.61
C PRO A 132 15.52 -27.39 26.63
N THR A 133 15.08 -28.65 26.82
CA THR A 133 14.06 -29.01 27.84
C THR A 133 14.48 -28.68 29.26
N MET A 134 15.78 -28.72 29.53
CA MET A 134 16.37 -28.38 30.84
C MET A 134 16.26 -26.90 31.16
N PHE A 135 16.05 -26.04 30.18
CA PHE A 135 15.84 -24.61 30.38
C PHE A 135 14.61 -24.32 31.27
N LYS A 136 13.64 -25.26 31.34
CA LYS A 136 12.47 -25.20 32.22
C LYS A 136 12.82 -25.47 33.69
N CYS A 137 13.97 -26.11 33.96
CA CYS A 137 14.43 -26.48 35.28
C CYS A 137 15.40 -25.45 35.88
N LEU A 138 15.78 -24.44 35.15
CA LEU A 138 16.68 -23.37 35.58
C LEU A 138 15.92 -22.07 35.85
N TRP A 139 16.46 -21.27 36.76
CA TRP A 139 16.07 -19.88 36.85
C TRP A 139 16.51 -19.16 35.58
N LYS A 140 15.67 -18.26 35.13
CA LYS A 140 15.91 -17.46 33.91
C LYS A 140 15.49 -16.02 34.15
N PRO A 141 16.22 -15.07 33.55
CA PRO A 141 15.78 -13.68 33.55
C PRO A 141 14.41 -13.56 32.88
N ASP A 142 13.58 -12.67 33.40
CA ASP A 142 12.22 -12.41 32.94
C ASP A 142 12.15 -11.29 31.88
N LEU A 143 13.10 -11.32 30.97
CA LEU A 143 13.21 -10.36 29.88
C LEU A 143 11.98 -10.42 28.97
N PHE A 144 11.39 -9.26 28.68
CA PHE A 144 10.34 -9.08 27.69
C PHE A 144 10.60 -7.85 26.83
N PHE A 145 9.96 -7.79 25.67
CA PHE A 145 10.06 -6.62 24.79
C PHE A 145 8.95 -5.63 25.12
N ALA A 146 9.31 -4.48 25.67
CA ALA A 146 8.33 -3.52 26.19
C ALA A 146 7.40 -2.92 25.11
N ASN A 147 7.84 -2.92 23.85
CA ASN A 147 7.06 -2.44 22.72
C ASN A 147 6.61 -3.55 21.75
N GLU A 148 6.51 -4.81 22.24
CA GLU A 148 6.04 -5.92 21.41
C GLU A 148 4.54 -5.85 21.15
N LYS A 149 4.15 -6.23 19.94
CA LYS A 149 2.77 -6.52 19.56
C LYS A 149 2.53 -8.02 19.44
N ASN A 150 3.55 -8.75 19.00
CA ASN A 150 3.52 -10.20 18.86
C ASN A 150 4.94 -10.75 18.90
N ALA A 151 5.11 -11.90 19.56
CA ALA A 151 6.38 -12.61 19.59
C ALA A 151 6.16 -14.12 19.49
N ASN A 152 7.02 -14.80 18.75
CA ASN A 152 6.95 -16.24 18.55
C ASN A 152 8.32 -16.88 18.72
N PHE A 153 8.35 -18.01 19.43
CA PHE A 153 9.48 -18.91 19.42
C PHE A 153 9.51 -19.75 18.15
N HIS A 154 10.69 -20.27 17.83
CA HIS A 154 10.87 -21.23 16.74
C HIS A 154 11.08 -22.62 17.32
N ASP A 155 10.25 -23.57 16.93
CA ASP A 155 10.21 -24.93 17.44
C ASP A 155 10.31 -26.02 16.37
N VAL A 156 10.66 -25.66 15.16
CA VAL A 156 10.87 -26.58 14.04
C VAL A 156 12.38 -26.80 13.84
N THR A 157 12.88 -28.00 13.86
CA THR A 157 12.32 -29.34 14.22
C THR A 157 12.20 -29.58 15.72
N GLN A 158 12.95 -28.83 16.51
CA GLN A 158 12.94 -28.74 17.98
C GLN A 158 12.97 -27.28 18.40
N GLU A 159 12.74 -27.02 19.71
CA GLU A 159 12.88 -25.67 20.26
C GLU A 159 14.28 -25.10 19.92
N ASN A 160 14.31 -23.94 19.22
CA ASN A 160 15.58 -23.33 18.80
C ASN A 160 16.19 -22.54 19.97
N ILE A 161 16.60 -23.27 21.01
CA ILE A 161 17.23 -22.76 22.22
C ILE A 161 18.56 -23.51 22.39
N LEU A 162 19.64 -22.75 22.60
CA LEU A 162 20.95 -23.23 22.94
C LEU A 162 21.20 -22.90 24.40
N LEU A 163 21.63 -23.87 25.20
CA LEU A 163 21.94 -23.72 26.63
C LEU A 163 23.33 -24.24 26.92
N PHE A 164 24.20 -23.38 27.43
CA PHE A 164 25.52 -23.74 27.95
C PHE A 164 25.63 -23.40 29.42
N ILE A 165 26.22 -24.31 30.16
CA ILE A 165 26.67 -24.10 31.53
C ILE A 165 28.19 -24.19 31.55
N PHE A 166 28.84 -23.12 31.98
CA PHE A 166 30.30 -23.03 32.04
C PHE A 166 30.80 -23.49 33.41
N ARG A 167 32.09 -23.83 33.48
CA ARG A 167 32.74 -24.31 34.70
C ARG A 167 32.57 -23.41 35.91
N ASP A 168 32.59 -22.09 35.66
CA ASP A 168 32.50 -21.08 36.73
C ASP A 168 31.08 -20.78 37.19
N GLY A 169 30.09 -21.49 36.62
CA GLY A 169 28.67 -21.29 36.90
C GLY A 169 28.01 -20.24 36.03
N ASP A 170 28.70 -19.73 34.97
CA ASP A 170 28.09 -18.91 34.00
C ASP A 170 27.11 -19.72 33.17
N VAL A 171 25.95 -19.16 32.92
CA VAL A 171 24.91 -19.74 32.06
C VAL A 171 24.75 -18.86 30.83
N LEU A 172 24.84 -19.44 29.64
CA LEU A 172 24.57 -18.76 28.35
C LEU A 172 23.38 -19.44 27.72
N VAL A 173 22.37 -18.61 27.43
CA VAL A 173 21.21 -19.02 26.64
C VAL A 173 21.16 -18.22 25.37
N SER A 174 20.95 -18.89 24.25
CA SER A 174 20.69 -18.28 22.96
C SER A 174 19.36 -18.81 22.43
N MET A 175 18.44 -17.94 22.10
CA MET A 175 17.11 -18.31 21.58
C MET A 175 16.78 -17.56 20.32
N ARG A 176 16.16 -18.26 19.37
CA ARG A 176 15.67 -17.65 18.13
C ARG A 176 14.24 -17.17 18.33
N LEU A 177 14.01 -15.89 18.02
CA LEU A 177 12.72 -15.23 18.19
C LEU A 177 12.33 -14.50 16.92
N SER A 178 11.05 -14.55 16.57
CA SER A 178 10.45 -13.58 15.64
C SER A 178 9.58 -12.62 16.43
N VAL A 179 9.91 -11.35 16.41
CA VAL A 179 9.21 -10.32 17.20
C VAL A 179 8.68 -9.25 16.27
N THR A 180 7.41 -8.89 16.46
CA THR A 180 6.78 -7.72 15.84
C THR A 180 6.72 -6.61 16.88
N LEU A 181 7.40 -5.52 16.61
CA LEU A 181 7.59 -4.41 17.52
C LEU A 181 6.86 -3.16 17.02
N SER A 182 6.22 -2.45 17.94
CA SER A 182 5.60 -1.16 17.66
C SER A 182 6.67 -0.10 17.39
N CYS A 183 6.51 0.64 16.30
CA CYS A 183 7.33 1.80 15.97
C CYS A 183 6.41 2.95 15.54
N PRO A 184 6.20 3.98 16.37
CA PRO A 184 5.47 5.18 15.96
C PRO A 184 6.27 5.90 14.88
N LEU A 185 5.81 5.82 13.63
CA LEU A 185 6.45 6.42 12.48
C LEU A 185 6.06 7.89 12.35
N ASP A 186 7.03 8.76 12.11
CA ASP A 186 6.79 10.14 11.69
C ASP A 186 6.83 10.22 10.16
N LEU A 187 5.66 10.41 9.55
CA LEU A 187 5.50 10.45 8.10
C LEU A 187 5.39 11.88 7.56
N THR A 188 5.77 12.90 8.33
CA THR A 188 5.68 14.31 7.92
C THR A 188 6.47 14.57 6.63
N LEU A 189 7.65 13.98 6.49
CA LEU A 189 8.50 14.10 5.31
C LEU A 189 8.33 12.95 4.31
N PHE A 190 7.34 12.08 4.53
CA PHE A 190 7.13 10.93 3.65
C PHE A 190 7.00 11.33 2.17
N PRO A 191 7.71 10.68 1.21
CA PRO A 191 8.56 9.49 1.32
C PRO A 191 10.06 9.78 1.50
N MET A 192 10.47 11.00 1.83
CA MET A 192 11.87 11.39 2.05
C MET A 192 12.22 11.37 3.55
N ASP A 193 11.67 10.39 4.26
CA ASP A 193 11.73 10.28 5.71
C ASP A 193 12.83 9.33 6.19
N THR A 194 13.34 9.62 7.38
CA THR A 194 14.21 8.74 8.14
C THR A 194 13.50 8.34 9.41
N GLN A 195 13.26 7.06 9.62
CA GLN A 195 12.53 6.52 10.75
C GLN A 195 13.48 6.00 11.83
N ARG A 196 13.15 6.23 13.09
CA ARG A 196 13.89 5.72 14.25
C ARG A 196 13.03 4.75 15.03
N CYS A 197 13.23 3.46 14.80
CA CYS A 197 12.50 2.38 15.45
C CYS A 197 13.29 1.82 16.61
N LYS A 198 12.64 1.68 17.76
CA LYS A 198 13.23 1.16 19.00
C LYS A 198 12.89 -0.29 19.21
N MET A 199 13.82 -1.04 19.82
CA MET A 199 13.60 -2.35 20.43
C MET A 199 13.98 -2.21 21.88
N GLN A 200 13.02 -2.31 22.80
CA GLN A 200 13.24 -2.14 24.23
C GLN A 200 13.06 -3.47 24.97
N LEU A 201 14.11 -3.87 25.68
CA LEU A 201 14.16 -5.11 26.46
C LEU A 201 14.16 -4.74 27.95
N GLU A 202 13.16 -5.19 28.68
CA GLU A 202 12.90 -4.81 30.06
C GLU A 202 12.65 -6.04 30.93
N SER A 203 12.87 -5.94 32.24
CA SER A 203 12.44 -6.93 33.21
C SER A 203 11.03 -6.63 33.67
N PHE A 204 10.19 -7.66 33.76
CA PHE A 204 8.79 -7.51 34.19
C PHE A 204 8.63 -7.53 35.72
N GLY A 205 9.29 -8.45 36.40
CA GLY A 205 9.07 -8.73 37.84
C GLY A 205 10.22 -8.35 38.76
N TYR A 206 11.40 -8.00 38.23
CA TYR A 206 12.56 -7.65 39.02
C TYR A 206 12.92 -6.18 38.90
N THR A 207 13.11 -5.50 40.01
CA THR A 207 13.63 -4.14 40.05
C THR A 207 15.14 -4.11 39.81
N THR A 208 15.71 -2.93 39.62
CA THR A 208 17.17 -2.74 39.45
C THR A 208 18.01 -3.19 40.63
N ASP A 209 17.39 -3.38 41.82
CA ASP A 209 18.06 -3.91 43.02
C ASP A 209 18.24 -5.43 42.97
N ASP A 210 17.44 -6.13 42.16
CA ASP A 210 17.45 -7.57 42.01
C ASP A 210 18.08 -8.07 40.72
N LEU A 211 17.87 -7.34 39.62
CA LEU A 211 18.30 -7.71 38.26
C LEU A 211 18.73 -6.49 37.48
N ARG A 212 19.85 -6.62 36.73
CA ARG A 212 20.30 -5.60 35.79
C ARG A 212 20.60 -6.20 34.43
N PHE A 213 20.03 -5.62 33.40
CA PHE A 213 20.45 -5.91 32.04
C PHE A 213 21.60 -4.98 31.65
N ILE A 214 22.65 -5.56 31.13
CA ILE A 214 23.83 -4.86 30.63
C ILE A 214 24.13 -5.34 29.22
N TRP A 215 24.61 -4.48 28.35
CA TRP A 215 25.09 -4.90 27.05
C TRP A 215 26.39 -5.68 27.20
N GLN A 216 26.53 -6.78 26.45
CA GLN A 216 27.76 -7.53 26.39
C GLN A 216 28.89 -6.63 25.88
N SER A 217 30.07 -6.72 26.46
CA SER A 217 31.25 -5.97 26.01
C SER A 217 31.63 -6.35 24.57
N GLY A 218 32.05 -5.36 23.79
CA GLY A 218 32.42 -5.52 22.38
C GLY A 218 31.32 -5.10 21.41
N ASP A 219 30.78 -6.01 20.62
CA ASP A 219 29.74 -5.77 19.62
C ASP A 219 28.43 -6.46 20.04
N PRO A 220 27.64 -5.83 20.94
CA PRO A 220 26.46 -6.47 21.53
C PRO A 220 25.30 -6.61 20.57
N VAL A 221 25.21 -5.76 19.55
CA VAL A 221 24.18 -5.81 18.52
C VAL A 221 24.81 -6.04 17.17
N GLN A 222 24.63 -7.23 16.65
CA GLN A 222 25.18 -7.66 15.37
C GLN A 222 24.09 -7.70 14.35
N LEU A 223 24.33 -7.06 13.20
CA LEU A 223 23.43 -7.08 12.04
C LEU A 223 24.10 -7.90 10.93
N GLU A 224 23.38 -8.88 10.41
CA GLU A 224 23.76 -9.50 9.15
C GLU A 224 23.61 -8.51 7.99
N THR A 225 24.34 -8.69 6.91
CA THR A 225 24.19 -7.85 5.71
C THR A 225 22.79 -8.07 5.12
N ILE A 226 21.85 -7.18 5.45
CA ILE A 226 20.45 -7.27 5.06
C ILE A 226 20.16 -6.15 4.07
N ALA A 227 19.65 -6.51 2.89
CA ALA A 227 19.06 -5.56 1.95
C ALA A 227 17.56 -5.49 2.19
N LEU A 228 17.06 -4.31 2.59
CA LEU A 228 15.64 -4.05 2.72
C LEU A 228 15.11 -3.47 1.41
N PRO A 229 13.92 -3.87 0.94
CA PRO A 229 13.36 -3.40 -0.35
C PRO A 229 13.08 -1.90 -0.38
N GLN A 230 12.68 -1.32 0.74
CA GLN A 230 12.21 0.08 0.83
C GLN A 230 13.08 0.97 1.71
N PHE A 231 13.94 0.38 2.55
CA PHE A 231 14.79 1.11 3.49
C PHE A 231 16.25 0.73 3.33
N ASP A 232 17.13 1.63 3.71
CA ASP A 232 18.54 1.37 3.90
C ASP A 232 18.86 1.40 5.40
N ILE A 233 19.62 0.41 5.86
CA ILE A 233 20.12 0.32 7.23
C ILE A 233 21.59 -0.05 7.19
N LYS A 234 22.42 0.77 7.84
CA LYS A 234 23.84 0.52 7.98
C LYS A 234 24.18 0.15 9.42
N LYS A 235 25.26 -0.55 9.61
CA LYS A 235 25.73 -0.91 10.96
C LYS A 235 25.95 0.32 11.84
N GLU A 236 26.37 1.44 11.24
CA GLU A 236 26.58 2.73 11.91
C GLU A 236 25.28 3.40 12.36
N ASP A 237 24.16 3.01 11.76
CA ASP A 237 22.84 3.56 12.05
C ASP A 237 22.14 2.81 13.20
N ILE A 238 22.85 1.90 13.89
CA ILE A 238 22.35 1.14 15.04
C ILE A 238 22.96 1.74 16.31
N GLU A 239 22.11 2.35 17.11
CA GLU A 239 22.46 2.86 18.42
C GLU A 239 21.95 1.89 19.49
N TYR A 240 22.69 1.68 20.57
CA TYR A 240 22.23 0.90 21.71
C TYR A 240 22.59 1.60 23.02
N GLY A 241 21.76 1.41 24.02
CA GLY A 241 21.92 2.10 25.30
C GLY A 241 21.05 1.50 26.40
N ASN A 242 21.03 2.21 27.52
CA ASN A 242 20.20 1.88 28.67
C ASN A 242 18.96 2.80 28.69
N CYS A 243 17.81 2.21 29.01
CA CYS A 243 16.51 2.91 29.07
C CYS A 243 15.78 2.68 30.38
N THR A 244 16.52 2.57 31.51
CA THR A 244 15.93 2.33 32.84
C THR A 244 14.63 3.13 33.05
N LYS A 245 13.56 2.44 33.43
CA LYS A 245 12.22 3.02 33.58
C LYS A 245 11.80 3.06 35.05
N TYR A 246 11.09 4.11 35.39
CA TYR A 246 10.48 4.29 36.69
C TYR A 246 8.97 4.15 36.60
N TYR A 247 8.40 3.22 37.37
CA TYR A 247 6.96 3.05 37.50
C TYR A 247 6.51 3.45 38.90
N LYS A 248 5.52 4.35 38.96
CA LYS A 248 4.98 4.81 40.24
C LYS A 248 4.35 3.65 41.02
N GLY A 249 4.89 3.37 42.18
CA GLY A 249 4.39 2.30 43.09
C GLY A 249 5.22 1.02 43.10
N THR A 250 5.98 0.73 42.04
CA THR A 250 6.80 -0.49 41.93
C THR A 250 8.31 -0.24 41.84
N GLY A 251 8.74 0.99 41.45
CA GLY A 251 10.14 1.39 41.46
C GLY A 251 10.83 1.43 40.11
N TYR A 252 12.14 1.25 40.13
CA TYR A 252 12.98 1.28 38.93
C TYR A 252 13.15 -0.10 38.33
N TYR A 253 12.99 -0.20 37.02
CA TYR A 253 13.17 -1.43 36.25
C TYR A 253 14.31 -1.28 35.26
N THR A 254 15.10 -2.34 35.14
CA THR A 254 16.20 -2.39 34.19
C THR A 254 15.65 -2.48 32.76
N CYS A 255 16.18 -1.65 31.90
CA CYS A 255 15.83 -1.61 30.50
C CYS A 255 17.07 -1.36 29.65
N VAL A 256 17.20 -2.09 28.56
CA VAL A 256 18.19 -1.83 27.51
C VAL A 256 17.47 -1.63 26.18
N GLU A 257 17.93 -0.71 25.35
CA GLU A 257 17.30 -0.44 24.08
C GLU A 257 18.28 -0.46 22.91
N VAL A 258 17.76 -0.84 21.75
CA VAL A 258 18.40 -0.68 20.45
C VAL A 258 17.55 0.26 19.62
N ILE A 259 18.16 1.20 18.93
CA ILE A 259 17.51 2.16 18.04
C ILE A 259 18.03 1.92 16.63
N PHE A 260 17.12 1.61 15.72
CA PHE A 260 17.41 1.41 14.30
C PHE A 260 17.06 2.71 13.55
N THR A 261 18.03 3.31 12.89
CA THR A 261 17.81 4.44 11.99
C THR A 261 17.65 3.91 10.57
N LEU A 262 16.43 4.04 10.04
CA LEU A 262 15.98 3.46 8.78
C LEU A 262 15.73 4.59 7.79
N ARG A 263 16.50 4.64 6.71
CA ARG A 263 16.38 5.65 5.66
C ARG A 263 15.58 5.10 4.50
N ARG A 264 14.46 5.77 4.15
CA ARG A 264 13.61 5.29 3.07
C ARG A 264 14.24 5.54 1.71
N GLN A 265 14.13 4.55 0.83
CA GLN A 265 14.54 4.65 -0.57
C GLN A 265 13.42 5.27 -1.40
N VAL A 266 13.64 6.49 -1.88
CA VAL A 266 12.63 7.29 -2.60
C VAL A 266 12.32 6.74 -3.99
N GLY A 267 13.21 5.93 -4.57
CA GLY A 267 13.12 5.46 -5.96
C GLY A 267 11.78 4.85 -6.35
N PHE A 268 11.19 4.03 -5.49
CA PHE A 268 9.89 3.42 -5.71
C PHE A 268 8.77 4.48 -5.89
N TYR A 269 8.74 5.48 -5.01
CA TYR A 269 7.74 6.55 -5.06
C TYR A 269 7.97 7.52 -6.21
N MET A 270 9.22 7.77 -6.57
CA MET A 270 9.57 8.60 -7.73
C MET A 270 8.98 8.03 -9.03
N MET A 271 9.12 6.72 -9.24
CA MET A 271 8.59 6.07 -10.43
C MET A 271 7.10 5.73 -10.34
N GLY A 272 6.62 5.38 -9.14
CA GLY A 272 5.23 4.93 -8.94
C GLY A 272 4.22 6.06 -8.74
N VAL A 273 4.63 7.19 -8.17
CA VAL A 273 3.72 8.27 -7.79
C VAL A 273 4.07 9.60 -8.46
N TYR A 274 5.31 10.10 -8.27
CA TYR A 274 5.68 11.43 -8.75
C TYR A 274 5.68 11.53 -10.28
N ALA A 275 6.24 10.53 -10.97
CA ALA A 275 6.29 10.53 -12.43
C ALA A 275 4.88 10.41 -13.08
N PRO A 276 3.99 9.48 -12.69
CA PRO A 276 2.65 9.40 -13.24
C PRO A 276 1.81 10.66 -12.98
N THR A 277 1.82 11.18 -11.76
CA THR A 277 1.04 12.39 -11.44
C THR A 277 1.53 13.61 -12.20
N LEU A 278 2.85 13.78 -12.35
CA LEU A 278 3.45 14.82 -13.17
C LEU A 278 2.98 14.71 -14.63
N LEU A 279 3.01 13.50 -15.21
CA LEU A 279 2.55 13.29 -16.59
C LEU A 279 1.07 13.60 -16.75
N ILE A 280 0.21 13.25 -15.78
CA ILE A 280 -1.23 13.57 -15.83
C ILE A 280 -1.44 15.10 -15.80
N VAL A 281 -0.69 15.83 -14.99
CA VAL A 281 -0.74 17.31 -14.96
C VAL A 281 -0.31 17.89 -16.30
N VAL A 282 0.77 17.41 -16.89
CA VAL A 282 1.22 17.84 -18.23
C VAL A 282 0.17 17.52 -19.30
N LEU A 283 -0.45 16.34 -19.23
CA LEU A 283 -1.54 15.97 -20.14
C LEU A 283 -2.74 16.91 -20.03
N SER A 284 -3.07 17.38 -18.82
CA SER A 284 -4.17 18.35 -18.63
C SER A 284 -3.92 19.65 -19.40
N TRP A 285 -2.66 20.07 -19.56
CA TRP A 285 -2.31 21.29 -20.32
C TRP A 285 -2.42 21.14 -21.82
N LEU A 286 -2.46 19.90 -22.36
CA LEU A 286 -2.72 19.70 -23.80
C LEU A 286 -4.06 20.30 -24.22
N SER A 287 -5.00 20.48 -23.29
CA SER A 287 -6.27 21.15 -23.56
C SER A 287 -6.08 22.56 -24.14
N PHE A 288 -5.05 23.29 -23.70
CA PHE A 288 -4.74 24.67 -24.19
C PHE A 288 -4.26 24.71 -25.64
N TRP A 289 -3.77 23.58 -26.19
CA TRP A 289 -3.30 23.47 -27.57
C TRP A 289 -4.40 23.02 -28.54
N ILE A 290 -5.50 22.46 -28.02
CA ILE A 290 -6.65 22.03 -28.79
C ILE A 290 -7.49 23.29 -29.12
N ASN A 291 -8.15 23.28 -30.29
CA ASN A 291 -9.00 24.39 -30.68
C ASN A 291 -10.09 24.68 -29.64
N PRO A 292 -10.32 25.94 -29.21
CA PRO A 292 -11.36 26.30 -28.24
C PRO A 292 -12.77 25.84 -28.62
N ASP A 293 -13.10 25.75 -29.91
CA ASP A 293 -14.42 25.28 -30.37
C ASP A 293 -14.62 23.75 -30.20
N ALA A 294 -13.55 22.99 -29.99
CA ALA A 294 -13.59 21.54 -29.87
C ALA A 294 -13.94 21.10 -28.41
N SER A 295 -15.13 21.48 -27.91
CA SER A 295 -15.59 21.16 -26.57
C SER A 295 -15.65 19.66 -26.31
N ALA A 296 -16.02 18.84 -27.29
CA ALA A 296 -16.07 17.40 -27.22
C ALA A 296 -14.70 16.75 -26.94
N ALA A 297 -13.59 17.41 -27.26
CA ALA A 297 -12.24 16.94 -26.99
C ALA A 297 -11.68 17.49 -25.67
N ARG A 298 -11.87 18.79 -25.39
CA ARG A 298 -11.30 19.45 -24.20
C ARG A 298 -11.96 19.00 -22.90
N VAL A 299 -13.29 18.84 -22.86
CA VAL A 299 -14.03 18.49 -21.65
C VAL A 299 -13.65 17.10 -21.13
N PRO A 300 -13.70 16.04 -21.95
CA PRO A 300 -13.27 14.72 -21.48
C PRO A 300 -11.83 14.69 -21.01
N LEU A 301 -10.91 15.34 -21.73
CA LEU A 301 -9.49 15.38 -21.36
C LEU A 301 -9.28 15.97 -19.97
N GLY A 302 -9.90 17.10 -19.67
CA GLY A 302 -9.78 17.74 -18.36
C GLY A 302 -10.44 16.92 -17.25
N ILE A 303 -11.64 16.39 -17.48
CA ILE A 303 -12.35 15.56 -16.48
C ILE A 303 -11.56 14.28 -16.18
N PHE A 304 -11.07 13.57 -17.21
CA PHE A 304 -10.28 12.36 -17.01
C PHE A 304 -8.97 12.63 -16.28
N SER A 305 -8.30 13.75 -16.56
CA SER A 305 -7.08 14.12 -15.84
C SER A 305 -7.36 14.32 -14.34
N VAL A 306 -8.41 15.05 -13.98
CA VAL A 306 -8.77 15.28 -12.57
C VAL A 306 -9.24 14.00 -11.90
N LEU A 307 -10.04 13.15 -12.56
CA LEU A 307 -10.49 11.88 -12.01
C LEU A 307 -9.31 10.93 -11.77
N ASN A 308 -8.36 10.84 -12.69
CA ASN A 308 -7.16 10.02 -12.49
C ASN A 308 -6.33 10.51 -11.31
N LEU A 309 -6.09 11.82 -11.19
CA LEU A 309 -5.39 12.39 -10.02
C LEU A 309 -6.14 12.11 -8.71
N ALA A 310 -7.47 12.25 -8.70
CA ALA A 310 -8.27 11.93 -7.53
C ALA A 310 -8.21 10.44 -7.17
N SER A 311 -8.21 9.55 -8.16
CA SER A 311 -8.04 8.11 -7.97
C SER A 311 -6.68 7.77 -7.35
N GLU A 312 -5.59 8.37 -7.85
CA GLU A 312 -4.25 8.21 -7.26
C GLU A 312 -4.20 8.67 -5.81
N CYS A 313 -4.80 9.84 -5.50
CA CYS A 313 -4.90 10.34 -4.13
C CYS A 313 -5.62 9.34 -3.19
N THR A 314 -6.73 8.74 -3.66
CA THR A 314 -7.51 7.79 -2.84
C THR A 314 -6.78 6.46 -2.66
N THR A 315 -6.10 5.96 -3.68
CA THR A 315 -5.30 4.72 -3.61
C THR A 315 -4.17 4.87 -2.60
N LEU A 316 -3.39 5.95 -2.69
CA LEU A 316 -2.29 6.22 -1.76
C LEU A 316 -2.77 6.48 -0.33
N ALA A 317 -3.92 7.15 -0.17
CA ALA A 317 -4.52 7.34 1.15
C ALA A 317 -4.98 6.01 1.80
N ALA A 318 -5.30 4.99 1.02
CA ALA A 318 -5.66 3.67 1.52
C ALA A 318 -4.44 2.83 1.94
N GLU A 319 -3.28 3.04 1.31
CA GLU A 319 -2.03 2.34 1.62
C GLU A 319 -1.31 2.89 2.87
N LEU A 320 -1.59 4.14 3.24
CA LEU A 320 -0.94 4.81 4.35
C LEU A 320 -1.83 4.86 5.60
N PRO A 321 -1.25 4.96 6.81
CA PRO A 321 -2.04 5.12 8.02
C PRO A 321 -2.80 6.45 8.03
N LYS A 322 -3.96 6.44 8.69
CA LYS A 322 -4.78 7.64 8.88
C LYS A 322 -4.15 8.54 9.95
N VAL A 323 -3.25 9.42 9.52
CA VAL A 323 -2.61 10.41 10.40
C VAL A 323 -3.30 11.77 10.26
N SER A 324 -3.29 12.57 11.34
CA SER A 324 -3.95 13.89 11.38
C SER A 324 -3.07 15.05 10.90
N TYR A 325 -1.81 14.79 10.57
CA TYR A 325 -0.89 15.78 10.04
C TYR A 325 -0.69 15.62 8.53
N VAL A 326 -0.30 16.71 7.86
CA VAL A 326 -0.06 16.74 6.42
C VAL A 326 1.32 16.16 6.10
N LYS A 327 1.39 15.22 5.17
CA LYS A 327 2.64 14.63 4.67
C LYS A 327 3.17 15.43 3.47
N ALA A 328 4.48 15.37 3.21
CA ALA A 328 5.07 15.97 2.02
C ALA A 328 4.39 15.46 0.72
N LEU A 329 4.09 14.17 0.65
CA LEU A 329 3.38 13.59 -0.47
C LEU A 329 1.97 14.18 -0.68
N ASP A 330 1.24 14.47 0.42
CA ASP A 330 -0.11 15.08 0.32
C ASP A 330 -0.02 16.49 -0.28
N VAL A 331 1.00 17.28 0.08
CA VAL A 331 1.24 18.61 -0.51
C VAL A 331 1.46 18.50 -2.02
N TRP A 332 2.25 17.51 -2.47
CA TRP A 332 2.46 17.25 -3.89
C TRP A 332 1.17 16.90 -4.62
N LEU A 333 0.41 15.93 -4.09
CA LEU A 333 -0.82 15.45 -4.72
C LEU A 333 -1.91 16.52 -4.77
N ILE A 334 -2.07 17.30 -3.70
CA ILE A 334 -3.01 18.42 -3.65
C ILE A 334 -2.62 19.48 -4.68
N ALA A 335 -1.34 19.83 -4.79
CA ALA A 335 -0.87 20.77 -5.78
C ALA A 335 -1.15 20.28 -7.21
N CYS A 336 -0.83 19.02 -7.54
CA CYS A 336 -1.14 18.41 -8.83
C CYS A 336 -2.64 18.46 -9.13
N LEU A 337 -3.48 18.13 -8.15
CA LEU A 337 -4.94 18.18 -8.28
C LEU A 337 -5.44 19.61 -8.54
N LEU A 338 -4.89 20.61 -7.83
CA LEU A 338 -5.24 22.02 -8.02
C LEU A 338 -4.83 22.51 -9.43
N PHE A 339 -3.66 22.12 -9.93
CA PHE A 339 -3.25 22.46 -11.31
C PHE A 339 -4.15 21.79 -12.35
N GLY A 340 -4.53 20.54 -12.17
CA GLY A 340 -5.48 19.85 -13.02
C GLY A 340 -6.88 20.50 -12.99
N PHE A 341 -7.37 20.85 -11.81
CA PHE A 341 -8.65 21.55 -11.66
C PHE A 341 -8.62 22.97 -12.26
N ALA A 342 -7.54 23.71 -12.06
CA ALA A 342 -7.36 25.05 -12.62
C ALA A 342 -7.41 25.05 -14.16
N SER A 343 -6.89 23.99 -14.80
CA SER A 343 -6.99 23.84 -16.27
C SER A 343 -8.44 23.65 -16.75
N LEU A 344 -9.29 22.96 -15.95
CA LEU A 344 -10.73 22.84 -16.22
C LEU A 344 -11.46 24.18 -16.05
N VAL A 345 -11.13 24.93 -15.02
CA VAL A 345 -11.72 26.27 -14.77
C VAL A 345 -11.36 27.22 -15.90
N GLU A 346 -10.10 27.22 -16.36
CA GLU A 346 -9.67 28.01 -17.52
C GLU A 346 -10.55 27.70 -18.74
N TYR A 347 -10.72 26.42 -19.05
CA TYR A 347 -11.59 26.01 -20.15
C TYR A 347 -13.03 26.51 -19.98
N ALA A 348 -13.61 26.41 -18.78
CA ALA A 348 -14.96 26.89 -18.50
C ALA A 348 -15.08 28.40 -18.78
N VAL A 349 -14.08 29.21 -18.40
CA VAL A 349 -14.04 30.65 -18.66
C VAL A 349 -13.99 30.91 -20.18
N VAL A 350 -13.14 30.19 -20.89
CA VAL A 350 -13.05 30.31 -22.39
C VAL A 350 -14.40 29.95 -23.01
N GLN A 351 -15.07 28.91 -22.54
CA GLN A 351 -16.37 28.49 -23.09
C GLN A 351 -17.50 29.51 -22.83
N VAL A 352 -17.52 30.13 -21.65
CA VAL A 352 -18.47 31.21 -21.36
C VAL A 352 -18.23 32.42 -22.30
N MET A 353 -16.98 32.77 -22.57
CA MET A 353 -16.64 33.84 -23.52
C MET A 353 -17.06 33.50 -24.95
N LEU A 354 -16.91 32.25 -25.37
CA LEU A 354 -17.33 31.77 -26.69
C LEU A 354 -18.86 31.82 -26.85
N ASN A 355 -19.61 31.47 -25.81
CA ASN A 355 -21.08 31.36 -25.84
C ASN A 355 -21.80 32.64 -25.40
N ASN A 356 -21.14 33.79 -25.30
CA ASN A 356 -21.75 35.04 -24.91
C ASN A 356 -22.84 35.47 -25.92
N PRO A 357 -24.13 35.60 -25.52
CA PRO A 357 -25.24 35.85 -26.43
C PRO A 357 -25.11 37.16 -27.19
N LYS A 358 -24.63 38.22 -26.54
CA LYS A 358 -24.37 39.52 -27.19
C LYS A 358 -23.38 39.44 -28.35
N ARG A 359 -22.42 38.55 -28.23
CA ARG A 359 -21.42 38.33 -29.27
C ARG A 359 -22.01 37.54 -30.44
N ILE A 360 -22.76 36.49 -30.17
CA ILE A 360 -23.41 35.66 -31.18
C ILE A 360 -24.39 36.51 -32.02
N GLU A 361 -25.13 37.43 -31.40
CA GLU A 361 -26.01 38.38 -32.09
C GLU A 361 -25.22 39.37 -32.92
N ALA A 362 -24.11 39.92 -32.42
CA ALA A 362 -23.24 40.84 -33.19
C ALA A 362 -22.58 40.15 -34.37
N GLU A 363 -22.21 38.89 -34.26
CA GLU A 363 -21.61 38.10 -35.33
C GLU A 363 -22.66 37.72 -36.39
N LYS A 364 -23.87 37.33 -35.97
CA LYS A 364 -25.01 37.13 -36.88
C LYS A 364 -25.37 38.40 -37.62
N ALA A 365 -25.37 39.57 -36.95
CA ALA A 365 -25.60 40.84 -37.58
C ALA A 365 -24.52 41.25 -38.60
N LYS A 366 -23.25 40.91 -38.35
CA LYS A 366 -22.16 41.11 -39.29
C LYS A 366 -22.27 40.23 -40.54
N ILE A 367 -22.64 38.95 -40.36
CA ILE A 367 -22.86 37.98 -41.45
C ILE A 367 -24.04 38.46 -42.31
N ALA A 368 -25.14 38.85 -41.70
CA ALA A 368 -26.33 39.35 -42.40
C ALA A 368 -26.02 40.64 -43.18
N LYS A 369 -25.16 41.54 -42.67
CA LYS A 369 -24.68 42.73 -43.38
C LYS A 369 -23.75 42.39 -44.56
N ALA A 370 -22.91 41.37 -44.40
CA ALA A 370 -22.03 40.89 -45.48
C ALA A 370 -22.85 40.26 -46.63
N GLU A 371 -23.85 39.45 -46.33
CA GLU A 371 -24.79 38.87 -47.30
C GLU A 371 -25.61 39.93 -48.01
N GLN A 372 -26.00 41.02 -47.33
CA GLN A 372 -26.70 42.17 -47.96
C GLN A 372 -25.76 43.00 -48.86
N ALA A 373 -24.47 43.05 -48.53
CA ALA A 373 -23.47 43.73 -49.34
C ALA A 373 -23.17 42.98 -50.65
N GLU A 374 -23.09 41.66 -50.64
CA GLU A 374 -22.94 40.81 -51.81
C GLU A 374 -24.19 40.81 -52.71
N GLY A 375 -25.38 40.91 -52.10
CA GLY A 375 -26.66 40.98 -52.80
C GLY A 375 -26.88 42.30 -53.58
N LYS A 376 -26.11 43.40 -53.33
CA LYS A 376 -26.25 44.66 -53.99
C LYS A 376 -25.34 44.81 -55.20
N GLY A 377 -24.40 43.90 -55.46
CA GLY A 377 -23.50 43.92 -56.61
C GLY A 377 -24.03 43.21 -57.87
N GLY A 378 -25.24 42.65 -57.86
CA GLY A 378 -25.75 41.77 -58.94
C GLY A 378 -27.08 42.16 -59.58
N ASN A 379 -27.47 43.45 -59.63
CA ASN A 379 -28.71 43.84 -60.34
C ASN A 379 -28.48 44.83 -61.47
N ALA A 380 -28.08 44.31 -62.64
CA ALA A 380 -28.41 44.81 -63.90
C ALA A 380 -28.64 43.63 -64.86
N ALA A 381 -29.89 43.16 -65.02
CA ALA A 381 -30.58 42.72 -66.19
C ALA A 381 -31.77 41.79 -65.98
N LYS A 382 -32.89 42.25 -66.47
CA LYS A 382 -34.13 41.59 -66.98
C LYS A 382 -35.22 41.18 -65.97
N LYS A 383 -36.18 42.08 -65.93
CA LYS A 383 -37.62 41.90 -65.84
C LYS A 383 -38.12 40.71 -66.67
N ASN A 384 -38.83 39.75 -66.06
CA ASN A 384 -40.07 39.21 -66.66
C ASN A 384 -40.94 38.60 -65.52
N THR A 385 -42.17 39.06 -65.58
CA THR A 385 -43.35 38.78 -64.77
C THR A 385 -43.82 37.34 -64.94
N VAL A 386 -44.16 36.64 -63.85
CA VAL A 386 -45.37 35.80 -63.80
C VAL A 386 -45.82 35.68 -62.32
N ASN A 387 -47.09 35.96 -62.12
CA ASN A 387 -47.88 35.76 -60.87
C ASN A 387 -48.00 34.30 -60.50
N GLY A 388 -48.00 34.02 -59.18
CA GLY A 388 -48.32 32.73 -58.63
C GLY A 388 -48.46 32.77 -57.10
N THR A 389 -49.68 32.87 -56.65
CA THR A 389 -50.19 32.71 -55.27
C THR A 389 -49.77 31.39 -54.67
N GLY A 390 -49.38 31.38 -53.37
CA GLY A 390 -49.20 30.13 -52.66
C GLY A 390 -48.71 30.27 -51.21
N THR A 391 -49.59 30.28 -50.31
CA THR A 391 -49.72 29.96 -48.87
C THR A 391 -48.49 29.45 -48.09
N PRO A 392 -48.44 29.75 -46.75
CA PRO A 392 -47.29 29.43 -45.89
C PRO A 392 -47.31 27.96 -45.48
N VAL A 393 -46.14 27.32 -45.55
CA VAL A 393 -45.94 25.94 -45.13
C VAL A 393 -45.53 25.87 -43.67
N HIS A 394 -46.39 25.20 -42.93
CA HIS A 394 -46.23 24.73 -41.54
C HIS A 394 -44.96 23.87 -41.37
N ILE A 395 -44.27 24.09 -40.28
CA ILE A 395 -43.25 23.20 -39.80
C ILE A 395 -43.93 22.00 -39.15
N SER A 396 -43.88 20.85 -39.77
CA SER A 396 -44.29 19.58 -39.18
C SER A 396 -43.09 18.82 -38.65
N THR A 397 -43.16 18.55 -37.36
CA THR A 397 -42.35 17.59 -36.61
C THR A 397 -42.38 16.21 -37.29
N LEU A 398 -41.21 15.69 -37.64
CA LEU A 398 -41.07 14.29 -38.09
C LEU A 398 -40.98 13.37 -36.90
N GLN A 399 -42.05 12.56 -36.72
CA GLN A 399 -42.03 11.37 -35.89
C GLN A 399 -41.16 10.28 -36.55
N VAL A 400 -40.28 9.72 -35.79
CA VAL A 400 -39.47 8.52 -36.17
C VAL A 400 -40.35 7.32 -36.09
N GLY A 401 -40.64 6.71 -37.24
CA GLY A 401 -41.29 5.40 -37.33
C GLY A 401 -40.25 4.28 -37.27
N GLU A 402 -40.49 3.36 -36.35
CA GLU A 402 -39.82 2.07 -36.29
C GLU A 402 -40.05 1.26 -37.55
N THR A 403 -38.98 0.83 -38.24
CA THR A 403 -39.02 -0.29 -39.15
C THR A 403 -37.78 -1.18 -39.02
N ARG A 404 -37.93 -2.20 -38.29
CA ARG A 404 -37.57 -3.61 -38.41
C ARG A 404 -36.61 -3.95 -39.58
N CYS A 405 -35.36 -4.19 -39.28
CA CYS A 405 -34.50 -5.10 -40.08
C CYS A 405 -34.33 -6.43 -39.34
N LYS A 406 -35.04 -7.44 -39.82
CA LYS A 406 -34.80 -8.86 -39.52
C LYS A 406 -33.95 -9.46 -40.65
N LYS A 407 -33.09 -10.41 -40.25
CA LYS A 407 -32.31 -11.41 -40.99
C LYS A 407 -30.93 -10.93 -41.49
N VAL A 408 -29.90 -11.60 -41.26
CA VAL A 408 -29.36 -12.94 -41.13
C VAL A 408 -27.87 -12.84 -41.01
N CYS A 409 -27.28 -13.36 -39.99
CA CYS A 409 -25.98 -14.03 -40.10
C CYS A 409 -25.90 -15.04 -38.94
N THR A 410 -26.33 -16.28 -39.27
CA THR A 410 -25.95 -17.47 -38.51
C THR A 410 -24.70 -18.04 -39.13
N SER A 411 -23.60 -18.05 -38.40
CA SER A 411 -22.66 -19.17 -38.47
C SER A 411 -21.88 -19.24 -37.17
N LYS A 412 -22.01 -20.42 -36.57
CA LYS A 412 -21.24 -20.88 -35.42
C LYS A 412 -19.75 -20.92 -35.72
N SER A 413 -18.97 -20.50 -34.79
CA SER A 413 -17.79 -21.25 -34.36
C SER A 413 -17.37 -20.78 -32.98
N ASP A 414 -17.32 -21.74 -32.09
CA ASP A 414 -16.85 -21.66 -30.72
C ASP A 414 -15.44 -21.08 -30.63
N LEU A 415 -15.25 -20.15 -29.70
CA LEU A 415 -14.03 -20.07 -28.91
C LEU A 415 -14.28 -19.29 -27.60
N ARG A 416 -14.14 -19.98 -26.59
CA ARG A 416 -14.00 -19.92 -25.13
C ARG A 416 -13.52 -18.57 -24.58
N SER A 417 -14.35 -18.05 -23.71
CA SER A 417 -14.12 -17.34 -22.46
C SER A 417 -12.77 -16.65 -22.22
N ASN A 418 -12.82 -15.33 -21.98
CA ASN A 418 -12.34 -14.77 -20.74
C ASN A 418 -13.06 -13.43 -20.51
N ASP A 419 -13.77 -13.38 -19.40
CA ASP A 419 -14.48 -12.22 -18.88
C ASP A 419 -13.53 -11.05 -18.63
N PHE A 420 -13.80 -9.96 -19.33
CA PHE A 420 -13.41 -8.64 -18.87
C PHE A 420 -14.58 -7.69 -19.17
N SER A 421 -15.50 -7.60 -18.22
CA SER A 421 -16.61 -6.66 -18.29
C SER A 421 -16.15 -5.27 -17.89
N ILE A 422 -15.79 -4.46 -18.87
CA ILE A 422 -15.73 -3.00 -18.70
C ILE A 422 -17.15 -2.48 -18.93
N VAL A 423 -17.85 -2.20 -17.84
CA VAL A 423 -19.09 -1.41 -17.86
C VAL A 423 -18.70 0.05 -18.05
N GLY A 424 -18.72 0.50 -19.28
CA GLY A 424 -18.66 1.88 -19.65
C GLY A 424 -19.66 2.13 -20.77
N SER A 425 -20.80 2.78 -20.45
CA SER A 425 -21.79 3.21 -21.42
C SER A 425 -21.19 4.19 -22.41
N LEU A 426 -20.98 3.75 -23.64
CA LEU A 426 -20.66 4.62 -24.77
C LEU A 426 -21.88 5.49 -25.10
N PRO A 427 -21.67 6.78 -25.45
CA PRO A 427 -22.73 7.66 -25.93
C PRO A 427 -23.35 7.13 -27.22
N ARG A 428 -24.66 7.24 -27.31
CA ARG A 428 -25.55 6.55 -28.27
C ARG A 428 -25.60 7.19 -29.67
N ASP A 429 -24.65 8.05 -30.05
CA ASP A 429 -24.67 8.80 -31.30
C ASP A 429 -23.41 8.58 -32.16
N PHE A 430 -23.03 7.32 -32.34
CA PHE A 430 -22.08 6.94 -33.39
C PHE A 430 -22.86 6.32 -34.55
N GLU A 431 -23.24 7.14 -35.53
CA GLU A 431 -23.83 6.66 -36.79
C GLU A 431 -22.79 5.85 -37.59
N LEU A 432 -22.86 4.55 -37.44
CA LEU A 432 -22.11 3.55 -38.24
C LEU A 432 -22.83 3.20 -39.53
N SER A 433 -23.68 4.13 -40.08
CA SER A 433 -24.54 3.82 -41.25
C SER A 433 -23.86 3.86 -42.62
N ASN A 434 -22.60 4.37 -42.70
CA ASN A 434 -21.94 4.60 -43.97
C ASN A 434 -20.66 3.79 -44.24
N TYR A 435 -20.39 2.76 -43.44
CA TYR A 435 -19.23 1.88 -43.64
C TYR A 435 -19.65 0.42 -43.66
N ASP A 436 -19.02 -0.38 -44.52
CA ASP A 436 -19.19 -1.84 -44.53
C ASP A 436 -18.46 -2.50 -43.35
N CYS A 437 -18.68 -3.81 -43.15
CA CYS A 437 -18.08 -4.58 -42.08
C CYS A 437 -16.53 -4.69 -42.15
N TYR A 438 -15.89 -4.09 -43.12
CA TYR A 438 -14.43 -3.99 -43.31
C TYR A 438 -13.92 -2.57 -43.23
N GLY A 439 -14.77 -1.61 -42.82
CA GLY A 439 -14.35 -0.20 -42.63
C GLY A 439 -14.15 0.59 -43.94
N LYS A 440 -14.75 0.15 -45.06
CA LYS A 440 -14.76 0.93 -46.31
C LYS A 440 -16.08 1.70 -46.46
N PRO A 441 -16.04 2.98 -46.92
CA PRO A 441 -17.24 3.76 -47.17
C PRO A 441 -18.07 3.11 -48.30
N ILE A 442 -19.37 2.95 -48.06
CA ILE A 442 -20.32 2.39 -49.04
C ILE A 442 -20.62 3.48 -50.06
N GLU A 443 -20.08 3.34 -51.31
CA GLU A 443 -20.50 4.16 -52.44
C GLU A 443 -21.84 3.69 -52.94
N VAL A 444 -22.89 4.43 -52.69
CA VAL A 444 -24.22 4.17 -53.27
C VAL A 444 -24.21 4.72 -54.71
N ASN A 445 -24.00 3.79 -55.67
CA ASN A 445 -24.09 4.10 -57.08
C ASN A 445 -25.59 4.11 -57.49
N ASN A 446 -26.19 5.29 -57.45
CA ASN A 446 -27.50 5.50 -58.09
C ASN A 446 -27.27 5.82 -59.57
N GLY A 447 -27.31 4.74 -60.37
CA GLY A 447 -27.46 4.92 -61.81
C GLY A 447 -28.90 5.29 -62.17
N LEU A 448 -29.10 6.46 -62.67
CA LEU A 448 -29.93 6.87 -63.83
C LEU A 448 -30.06 8.39 -63.90
N GLY A 449 -29.74 8.97 -65.04
CA GLY A 449 -30.21 10.33 -65.40
C GLY A 449 -29.10 11.37 -65.51
N LYS A 450 -28.40 11.44 -66.63
CA LYS A 450 -27.67 12.64 -67.06
C LYS A 450 -28.61 13.80 -67.19
N SER A 451 -28.63 14.72 -66.23
CA SER A 451 -28.99 16.09 -66.45
C SER A 451 -27.86 16.96 -65.92
N GLN A 452 -27.21 17.75 -66.82
CA GLN A 452 -26.21 18.74 -66.48
C GLN A 452 -26.86 19.83 -65.62
N ALA A 453 -26.82 19.66 -64.30
CA ALA A 453 -27.08 20.74 -63.36
C ALA A 453 -25.76 21.42 -63.05
N LYS A 454 -25.61 22.66 -63.49
CA LYS A 454 -24.54 23.55 -63.06
C LYS A 454 -24.43 23.57 -61.57
N ASN A 455 -23.35 23.04 -61.03
CA ASN A 455 -22.99 23.07 -59.63
C ASN A 455 -22.75 24.51 -59.17
N ASN A 456 -23.80 25.21 -58.75
CA ASN A 456 -23.68 26.31 -57.81
C ASN A 456 -23.44 25.75 -56.41
N LYS A 457 -22.19 25.34 -56.13
CA LYS A 457 -21.75 25.11 -54.75
C LYS A 457 -21.87 26.46 -54.04
N LYS A 458 -22.90 26.61 -53.19
CA LYS A 458 -22.88 27.66 -52.18
C LYS A 458 -21.55 27.56 -51.41
N PRO A 459 -20.85 28.68 -51.22
CA PRO A 459 -19.63 28.66 -50.42
C PRO A 459 -19.97 28.10 -49.04
N PRO A 460 -19.09 27.28 -48.45
CA PRO A 460 -19.32 26.75 -47.12
C PRO A 460 -19.53 27.93 -46.15
N PRO A 461 -20.43 27.79 -45.15
CA PRO A 461 -20.68 28.88 -44.21
C PRO A 461 -19.36 29.33 -43.57
N PRO A 462 -19.14 30.62 -43.39
CA PRO A 462 -17.90 31.14 -42.83
C PRO A 462 -17.70 30.53 -41.46
N LYS A 463 -16.51 29.95 -41.22
CA LYS A 463 -16.15 29.36 -39.94
C LYS A 463 -16.31 30.40 -38.82
N PRO A 464 -16.90 30.08 -37.69
CA PRO A 464 -17.08 31.01 -36.60
C PRO A 464 -15.74 31.63 -36.19
N VAL A 465 -15.68 32.95 -36.16
CA VAL A 465 -14.44 33.66 -35.80
C VAL A 465 -14.25 33.60 -34.29
N ILE A 466 -13.24 32.83 -33.85
CA ILE A 466 -12.90 32.74 -32.42
C ILE A 466 -12.47 34.11 -31.91
N PRO A 467 -13.00 34.62 -30.77
CA PRO A 467 -12.65 35.92 -30.22
C PRO A 467 -11.15 35.99 -29.93
N SER A 468 -10.57 37.15 -30.21
CA SER A 468 -9.16 37.42 -29.92
C SER A 468 -8.85 37.28 -28.40
N GLU A 469 -9.80 37.56 -27.55
CA GLU A 469 -9.70 37.43 -26.08
C GLU A 469 -9.59 35.96 -25.64
N ALA A 470 -10.41 35.06 -26.14
CA ALA A 470 -10.34 33.64 -25.86
C ALA A 470 -9.00 33.04 -26.30
N LYS A 471 -8.50 33.44 -27.48
CA LYS A 471 -7.16 33.03 -27.95
C LYS A 471 -6.02 33.56 -27.07
N ARG A 472 -6.17 34.75 -26.50
CA ARG A 472 -5.18 35.34 -25.59
C ARG A 472 -5.14 34.58 -24.26
N ILE A 473 -6.29 34.16 -23.70
CA ILE A 473 -6.35 33.36 -22.47
C ILE A 473 -5.61 32.04 -22.67
N ASP A 474 -5.94 31.28 -23.74
CA ASP A 474 -5.22 30.03 -24.05
C ASP A 474 -3.70 30.28 -24.22
N LEU A 475 -3.31 31.40 -24.87
CA LEU A 475 -1.90 31.74 -25.10
C LEU A 475 -1.17 32.04 -23.77
N TYR A 476 -1.81 32.78 -22.85
CA TYR A 476 -1.25 33.02 -21.51
C TYR A 476 -1.21 31.76 -20.71
N ALA A 477 -2.24 30.91 -20.74
CA ALA A 477 -2.30 29.66 -20.04
C ALA A 477 -1.17 28.69 -20.44
N ARG A 478 -0.84 28.60 -21.73
CA ARG A 478 0.29 27.79 -22.25
C ARG A 478 1.64 28.12 -21.62
N ALA A 479 1.85 29.38 -21.22
CA ALA A 479 3.09 29.80 -20.57
C ALA A 479 2.94 29.79 -19.03
N LEU A 480 1.84 30.32 -18.50
CA LEU A 480 1.62 30.51 -17.08
C LEU A 480 1.59 29.18 -16.30
N PHE A 481 0.87 28.19 -16.78
CA PHE A 481 0.73 26.91 -16.10
C PHE A 481 2.07 26.16 -15.96
N PRO A 482 2.86 25.94 -17.05
CA PRO A 482 4.15 25.29 -16.91
C PRO A 482 5.13 26.07 -16.03
N PHE A 483 5.19 27.42 -16.15
CA PHE A 483 6.10 28.21 -15.31
C PHE A 483 5.70 28.21 -13.85
N SER A 484 4.42 28.33 -13.51
CA SER A 484 3.94 28.27 -12.12
C SER A 484 4.16 26.88 -11.50
N PHE A 485 3.96 25.83 -12.29
CA PHE A 485 4.22 24.47 -11.82
C PHE A 485 5.73 24.19 -11.66
N LEU A 486 6.56 24.69 -12.56
CA LEU A 486 8.02 24.58 -12.40
C LEU A 486 8.50 25.33 -11.15
N PHE A 487 7.97 26.53 -10.91
CA PHE A 487 8.25 27.29 -9.71
C PHE A 487 7.83 26.52 -8.44
N PHE A 488 6.63 25.93 -8.45
CA PHE A 488 6.19 25.05 -7.37
C PHE A 488 7.16 23.89 -7.16
N ASN A 489 7.60 23.20 -8.24
CA ASN A 489 8.56 22.11 -8.16
C ASN A 489 9.87 22.54 -7.49
N VAL A 490 10.43 23.69 -7.90
CA VAL A 490 11.67 24.21 -7.31
C VAL A 490 11.52 24.42 -5.79
N ILE A 491 10.40 25.03 -5.37
CA ILE A 491 10.12 25.23 -3.94
C ILE A 491 9.95 23.88 -3.23
N TYR A 492 9.11 23.00 -3.76
CA TYR A 492 8.80 21.71 -3.17
C TYR A 492 10.07 20.89 -2.92
N TRP A 493 10.88 20.71 -3.95
CA TRP A 493 12.11 19.92 -3.84
C TRP A 493 13.19 20.61 -2.98
N SER A 494 13.23 21.93 -2.91
CA SER A 494 14.17 22.62 -2.01
C SER A 494 13.78 22.57 -0.54
N VAL A 495 12.49 22.37 -0.23
CA VAL A 495 12.00 22.27 1.15
C VAL A 495 12.07 20.83 1.67
N TYR A 496 11.82 19.84 0.83
CA TYR A 496 11.65 18.46 1.26
C TYR A 496 12.85 17.53 0.95
N LEU A 497 13.77 17.92 0.08
CA LEU A 497 15.03 17.22 -0.18
C LEU A 497 16.16 17.79 0.66
#